data_73a7b1a61f5b829dd7621a5957a9ce94
#
_entry.id   73a7b1a61f5b829dd7621a5957a9ce94
#
_cell.length_a   1.000
_cell.length_b   1.000
_cell.length_c   1.000
_cell.angle_alpha   90.00
_cell.angle_beta   90.00
_cell.angle_gamma   90.00
#
_symmetry.space_group_name_H-M   'P 1'
#
loop_
_entity.id
_entity.type
_entity.pdbx_description
1 polymer ?
#
loop_
_entity_poly.entity_id
_entity_poly.type
_entity_poly.pdbx_seq_one_letter_code
_entity_poly.pdbx_strand_id
1 'polypeptide(L)'
;KMIVDNTYKYYANGDDSVLPRSIATRDAFLNAMVLDIAMGGSTNTILHTLAIAYEGNVSFNMDDIDALSRKTPCLCKVAPNSQKYHIQDVNRAGGILGILAELAKGNLINTSVKRVDGLTLQEAIDRYDITSQSASELAIKKYKSAPAHRFNLVMGSQETYYPALDTDRENGCIRSVDKAYTKDGGLAILKGNIAIDGCVIKTAGVD
;
A
#
# COMPACT_ATOMS: atom_id res chain seq x y z
N LYS A 1 12.92 17.50 6.33
CA LYS A 1 12.20 18.67 6.89
C LYS A 1 11.04 18.22 7.79
N MET A 2 10.00 17.56 7.26
CA MET A 2 8.79 17.12 8.01
C MET A 2 9.11 16.41 9.35
N ILE A 3 10.03 15.46 9.39
CA ILE A 3 10.40 14.74 10.63
C ILE A 3 10.99 15.70 11.66
N VAL A 4 11.86 16.62 11.24
CA VAL A 4 12.41 17.66 12.13
C VAL A 4 11.29 18.56 12.67
N ASP A 5 10.36 18.97 11.81
CA ASP A 5 9.21 19.80 12.22
C ASP A 5 8.32 19.04 13.23
N ASN A 6 8.09 17.73 13.03
CA ASN A 6 7.34 16.89 13.96
C ASN A 6 8.08 16.69 15.29
N THR A 7 9.40 16.49 15.26
CA THR A 7 10.23 16.43 16.46
C THR A 7 10.13 17.72 17.27
N TYR A 8 10.18 18.87 16.60
CA TYR A 8 10.00 20.16 17.25
C TYR A 8 8.60 20.30 17.87
N LYS A 9 7.53 19.91 17.19
CA LYS A 9 6.16 19.92 17.72
C LYS A 9 6.06 19.13 19.02
N TYR A 10 6.68 17.95 19.07
CA TYR A 10 6.68 17.12 20.27
C TYR A 10 7.45 17.79 21.42
N TYR A 11 8.75 18.10 21.19
CA TYR A 11 9.60 18.58 22.28
C TYR A 11 9.32 20.02 22.73
N ALA A 12 8.90 20.91 21.84
CA ALA A 12 8.63 22.29 22.18
C ALA A 12 7.17 22.54 22.57
N ASN A 13 6.22 21.82 21.98
CA ASN A 13 4.79 22.09 22.17
C ASN A 13 4.04 20.96 22.91
N GLY A 14 4.71 19.84 23.21
CA GLY A 14 4.07 18.69 23.85
C GLY A 14 3.03 17.99 22.97
N ASP A 15 3.17 18.07 21.64
CA ASP A 15 2.23 17.47 20.69
C ASP A 15 2.53 15.98 20.48
N ASP A 16 1.85 15.12 21.23
CA ASP A 16 1.96 13.68 21.13
C ASP A 16 1.36 13.09 19.85
N SER A 17 0.54 13.85 19.12
CA SER A 17 -0.12 13.36 17.90
C SER A 17 0.85 13.02 16.77
N VAL A 18 2.06 13.56 16.81
CA VAL A 18 3.13 13.33 15.83
C VAL A 18 4.01 12.12 16.16
N LEU A 19 3.82 11.48 17.29
CA LEU A 19 4.61 10.32 17.71
C LEU A 19 4.29 9.09 16.84
N PRO A 20 5.28 8.24 16.55
CA PRO A 20 5.05 6.99 15.83
C PRO A 20 3.95 6.13 16.45
N ARG A 21 3.86 6.04 17.77
CA ARG A 21 2.82 5.28 18.49
C ARG A 21 1.42 5.86 18.32
N SER A 22 1.30 7.16 18.14
CA SER A 22 0.01 7.84 17.91
C SER A 22 -0.49 7.64 16.48
N ILE A 23 0.42 7.44 15.52
CA ILE A 23 0.13 7.21 14.11
C ILE A 23 -0.08 5.72 13.82
N ALA A 24 0.77 4.86 14.38
CA ALA A 24 0.75 3.41 14.17
C ALA A 24 -0.33 2.74 15.04
N THR A 25 -1.58 3.11 14.81
CA THR A 25 -2.75 2.53 15.46
C THR A 25 -3.08 1.14 14.91
N ARG A 26 -3.93 0.38 15.61
CA ARG A 26 -4.41 -0.92 15.11
C ARG A 26 -5.01 -0.82 13.71
N ASP A 27 -5.83 0.20 13.45
CA ASP A 27 -6.42 0.41 12.12
C ASP A 27 -5.38 0.72 11.04
N ALA A 28 -4.30 1.41 11.38
CA ALA A 28 -3.18 1.64 10.47
C ALA A 28 -2.47 0.32 10.11
N PHE A 29 -2.30 -0.60 11.08
CA PHE A 29 -1.77 -1.94 10.82
C PHE A 29 -2.70 -2.78 9.94
N LEU A 30 -4.02 -2.75 10.21
CA LEU A 30 -5.00 -3.44 9.38
C LEU A 30 -4.97 -2.91 7.93
N ASN A 31 -4.94 -1.58 7.74
CA ASN A 31 -4.83 -0.97 6.41
C ASN A 31 -3.53 -1.37 5.67
N ALA A 32 -2.40 -1.38 6.39
CA ALA A 32 -1.12 -1.79 5.81
C ALA A 32 -1.16 -3.24 5.32
N MET A 33 -1.79 -4.13 6.10
CA MET A 33 -1.92 -5.53 5.73
C MET A 33 -2.90 -5.74 4.57
N VAL A 34 -4.02 -5.02 4.55
CA VAL A 34 -4.96 -5.03 3.41
C VAL A 34 -4.25 -4.60 2.13
N LEU A 35 -3.41 -3.57 2.19
CA LEU A 35 -2.60 -3.13 1.05
C LEU A 35 -1.63 -4.23 0.58
N ASP A 36 -0.89 -4.86 1.50
CA ASP A 36 0.06 -5.93 1.15
C ASP A 36 -0.65 -7.12 0.48
N ILE A 37 -1.77 -7.55 1.05
CA ILE A 37 -2.61 -8.61 0.50
C ILE A 37 -3.13 -8.25 -0.90
N ALA A 38 -3.64 -7.03 -1.08
CA ALA A 38 -4.19 -6.55 -2.35
C ALA A 38 -3.14 -6.44 -3.48
N MET A 39 -1.88 -6.28 -3.12
CA MET A 39 -0.76 -6.26 -4.07
C MET A 39 -0.18 -7.66 -4.34
N GLY A 40 -0.62 -8.70 -3.64
CA GLY A 40 0.09 -9.97 -3.61
C GLY A 40 1.53 -9.77 -3.13
N GLY A 41 1.71 -8.96 -2.10
CA GLY A 41 2.95 -8.34 -1.65
C GLY A 41 4.04 -9.32 -1.17
N SER A 42 4.55 -9.12 0.03
CA SER A 42 5.67 -9.90 0.55
C SER A 42 5.35 -10.59 1.87
N THR A 43 5.69 -11.86 2.00
CA THR A 43 5.63 -12.57 3.28
C THR A 43 6.54 -11.92 4.35
N ASN A 44 7.59 -11.21 3.94
CA ASN A 44 8.43 -10.41 4.83
C ASN A 44 7.63 -9.28 5.50
N THR A 45 6.65 -8.70 4.81
CA THR A 45 5.78 -7.67 5.39
C THR A 45 5.04 -8.20 6.61
N ILE A 46 4.54 -9.43 6.54
CA ILE A 46 3.85 -10.08 7.69
C ILE A 46 4.82 -10.22 8.86
N LEU A 47 6.01 -10.77 8.64
CA LEU A 47 7.02 -10.95 9.68
C LEU A 47 7.34 -9.61 10.38
N HIS A 48 7.66 -8.59 9.60
CA HIS A 48 8.08 -7.30 10.16
C HIS A 48 6.90 -6.54 10.79
N THR A 49 5.71 -6.62 10.21
CA THR A 49 4.52 -5.94 10.76
C THR A 49 4.12 -6.53 12.11
N LEU A 50 4.17 -7.86 12.27
CA LEU A 50 3.94 -8.52 13.56
C LEU A 50 4.99 -8.11 14.60
N ALA A 51 6.27 -8.04 14.22
CA ALA A 51 7.34 -7.60 15.12
C ALA A 51 7.14 -6.13 15.56
N ILE A 52 6.81 -5.24 14.63
CA ILE A 52 6.54 -3.83 14.94
C ILE A 52 5.30 -3.68 15.82
N ALA A 53 4.24 -4.44 15.57
CA ALA A 53 3.03 -4.46 16.39
C ALA A 53 3.33 -4.88 17.83
N TYR A 54 4.14 -5.93 17.98
CA TYR A 54 4.60 -6.39 19.30
C TYR A 54 5.37 -5.31 20.05
N GLU A 55 6.39 -4.71 19.44
CA GLU A 55 7.17 -3.62 20.03
C GLU A 55 6.34 -2.36 20.31
N GLY A 56 5.34 -2.12 19.46
CA GLY A 56 4.38 -1.02 19.59
C GLY A 56 3.29 -1.24 20.63
N ASN A 57 3.17 -2.44 21.22
CA ASN A 57 2.04 -2.89 22.04
C ASN A 57 0.69 -2.71 21.31
N VAL A 58 0.67 -2.99 19.99
CA VAL A 58 -0.54 -2.99 19.18
C VAL A 58 -1.08 -4.41 19.11
N SER A 59 -2.35 -4.60 19.48
CA SER A 59 -3.02 -5.89 19.36
C SER A 59 -3.28 -6.22 17.89
N PHE A 60 -2.32 -6.89 17.25
CA PHE A 60 -2.37 -7.32 15.87
C PHE A 60 -1.62 -8.64 15.72
N ASN A 61 -2.26 -9.67 15.13
CA ASN A 61 -1.76 -11.03 15.11
C ASN A 61 -2.08 -11.78 13.81
N MET A 62 -1.69 -13.05 13.72
CA MET A 62 -1.90 -13.91 12.54
C MET A 62 -3.39 -14.15 12.22
N ASP A 63 -4.28 -14.16 13.23
CA ASP A 63 -5.71 -14.35 13.01
C ASP A 63 -6.33 -13.11 12.33
N ASP A 64 -5.86 -11.91 12.69
CA ASP A 64 -6.24 -10.70 11.98
C ASP A 64 -5.85 -10.77 10.50
N ILE A 65 -4.64 -11.26 10.22
CA ILE A 65 -4.11 -11.40 8.86
C ILE A 65 -4.92 -12.43 8.07
N ASP A 66 -5.24 -13.58 8.66
CA ASP A 66 -6.10 -14.59 8.02
C ASP A 66 -7.48 -14.02 7.68
N ALA A 67 -8.10 -13.33 8.63
CA ALA A 67 -9.40 -12.70 8.41
C ALA A 67 -9.37 -11.65 7.29
N LEU A 68 -8.28 -10.89 7.17
CA LEU A 68 -8.09 -9.92 6.09
C LEU A 68 -7.84 -10.61 4.75
N SER A 69 -7.03 -11.67 4.70
CA SER A 69 -6.67 -12.35 3.45
C SER A 69 -7.88 -12.98 2.74
N ARG A 70 -8.88 -13.41 3.51
CA ARG A 70 -10.11 -14.02 2.98
C ARG A 70 -11.08 -13.03 2.34
N LYS A 71 -10.97 -11.74 2.64
CA LYS A 71 -11.92 -10.72 2.18
C LYS A 71 -11.29 -9.64 1.29
N THR A 72 -9.97 -9.61 1.22
CA THR A 72 -9.25 -8.59 0.44
C THR A 72 -8.92 -9.14 -0.94
N PRO A 73 -9.46 -8.58 -2.02
CA PRO A 73 -9.14 -9.02 -3.38
C PRO A 73 -7.74 -8.59 -3.80
N CYS A 74 -7.15 -9.33 -4.76
CA CYS A 74 -5.89 -8.94 -5.38
C CYS A 74 -6.14 -7.91 -6.47
N LEU A 75 -5.78 -6.64 -6.23
CA LEU A 75 -6.02 -5.51 -7.13
C LEU A 75 -4.82 -5.18 -8.02
N CYS A 76 -3.62 -5.61 -7.63
CA CYS A 76 -2.39 -5.31 -8.34
C CYS A 76 -1.49 -6.55 -8.41
N LYS A 77 -1.01 -6.88 -9.61
CA LYS A 77 -0.18 -8.07 -9.84
C LYS A 77 1.02 -7.67 -10.69
N VAL A 78 2.22 -7.70 -10.08
CA VAL A 78 3.47 -7.27 -10.73
C VAL A 78 4.55 -8.31 -10.59
N ALA A 79 5.62 -8.19 -11.36
CA ALA A 79 6.76 -9.09 -11.30
C ALA A 79 7.28 -9.26 -9.86
N PRO A 80 7.61 -10.48 -9.41
CA PRO A 80 7.65 -11.73 -10.16
C PRO A 80 6.30 -12.47 -10.30
N ASN A 81 5.19 -11.95 -9.70
CA ASN A 81 3.87 -12.59 -9.73
C ASN A 81 3.14 -12.43 -11.08
N SER A 82 3.68 -11.61 -11.97
CA SER A 82 3.21 -11.38 -13.33
C SER A 82 4.38 -10.95 -14.19
N GLN A 83 4.41 -11.35 -15.46
CA GLN A 83 5.41 -10.87 -16.41
C GLN A 83 4.97 -9.59 -17.14
N LYS A 84 3.69 -9.20 -17.00
CA LYS A 84 3.11 -8.08 -17.75
C LYS A 84 3.48 -6.73 -17.15
N TYR A 85 3.48 -6.61 -15.83
CA TYR A 85 3.67 -5.34 -15.12
C TYR A 85 4.85 -5.40 -14.15
N HIS A 86 5.52 -4.25 -13.99
CA HIS A 86 6.62 -4.03 -13.08
C HIS A 86 6.30 -2.87 -12.13
N ILE A 87 7.17 -2.57 -11.18
CA ILE A 87 6.92 -1.54 -10.16
C ILE A 87 6.73 -0.13 -10.76
N GLN A 88 7.38 0.18 -11.87
CA GLN A 88 7.19 1.44 -12.58
C GLN A 88 5.78 1.58 -13.18
N ASP A 89 5.14 0.46 -13.57
CA ASP A 89 3.76 0.46 -14.04
C ASP A 89 2.79 0.77 -12.88
N VAL A 90 3.07 0.25 -11.68
CA VAL A 90 2.32 0.63 -10.47
C VAL A 90 2.43 2.14 -10.22
N ASN A 91 3.65 2.70 -10.32
CA ASN A 91 3.85 4.15 -10.19
C ASN A 91 3.01 4.92 -11.22
N ARG A 92 3.09 4.55 -12.50
CA ARG A 92 2.30 5.16 -13.58
C ARG A 92 0.79 5.04 -13.37
N ALA A 93 0.33 3.98 -12.69
CA ALA A 93 -1.07 3.76 -12.36
C ALA A 93 -1.55 4.49 -11.07
N GLY A 94 -0.70 5.31 -10.46
CA GLY A 94 -1.02 6.10 -9.26
C GLY A 94 -0.37 5.58 -7.97
N GLY A 95 0.49 4.58 -8.08
CA GLY A 95 1.28 4.07 -6.96
C GLY A 95 0.44 3.47 -5.83
N ILE A 96 1.00 3.50 -4.65
CA ILE A 96 0.35 2.97 -3.43
C ILE A 96 -0.97 3.70 -3.14
N LEU A 97 -1.04 5.01 -3.34
CA LEU A 97 -2.28 5.75 -3.09
C LEU A 97 -3.37 5.43 -4.11
N GLY A 98 -3.03 5.05 -5.34
CA GLY A 98 -3.99 4.53 -6.31
C GLY A 98 -4.60 3.20 -5.87
N ILE A 99 -3.81 2.29 -5.29
CA ILE A 99 -4.33 1.02 -4.74
C ILE A 99 -5.21 1.29 -3.51
N LEU A 100 -4.75 2.14 -2.59
CA LEU A 100 -5.51 2.52 -1.40
C LEU A 100 -6.83 3.23 -1.77
N ALA A 101 -6.85 4.01 -2.84
CA ALA A 101 -8.08 4.63 -3.35
C ALA A 101 -9.10 3.58 -3.81
N GLU A 102 -8.69 2.55 -4.54
CA GLU A 102 -9.57 1.46 -4.95
C GLU A 102 -10.06 0.63 -3.74
N LEU A 103 -9.18 0.38 -2.76
CA LEU A 103 -9.56 -0.28 -1.50
C LEU A 103 -10.56 0.55 -0.68
N ALA A 104 -10.39 1.88 -0.65
CA ALA A 104 -11.32 2.79 0.00
C ALA A 104 -12.70 2.81 -0.66
N LYS A 105 -12.75 2.85 -2.00
CA LYS A 105 -14.01 2.73 -2.77
C LYS A 105 -14.75 1.41 -2.46
N GLY A 106 -13.99 0.33 -2.20
CA GLY A 106 -14.53 -0.97 -1.77
C GLY A 106 -14.86 -1.08 -0.28
N ASN A 107 -14.70 -0.02 0.51
CA ASN A 107 -14.85 -0.03 1.97
C ASN A 107 -14.00 -1.10 2.69
N LEU A 108 -12.81 -1.38 2.16
CA LEU A 108 -11.90 -2.41 2.70
C LEU A 108 -10.88 -1.86 3.70
N ILE A 109 -10.74 -0.54 3.80
CA ILE A 109 -9.80 0.15 4.68
C ILE A 109 -10.46 1.28 5.45
N ASN A 110 -9.87 1.64 6.61
CA ASN A 110 -10.28 2.82 7.38
C ASN A 110 -9.50 4.05 6.90
N THR A 111 -10.16 4.98 6.20
CA THR A 111 -9.52 6.17 5.65
C THR A 111 -9.34 7.32 6.65
N SER A 112 -9.84 7.18 7.88
CA SER A 112 -9.69 8.20 8.93
C SER A 112 -8.34 8.15 9.66
N VAL A 113 -7.54 7.10 9.44
CA VAL A 113 -6.22 6.96 10.08
C VAL A 113 -5.30 8.12 9.71
N LYS A 114 -4.51 8.54 10.70
CA LYS A 114 -3.54 9.63 10.52
C LYS A 114 -2.27 9.15 9.84
N ARG A 115 -1.62 10.06 9.16
CA ARG A 115 -0.33 9.91 8.49
C ARG A 115 0.73 10.78 9.16
N VAL A 116 2.00 10.49 8.86
CA VAL A 116 3.15 11.24 9.38
C VAL A 116 3.15 12.73 8.96
N ASP A 117 2.47 13.06 7.86
CA ASP A 117 2.31 14.43 7.37
C ASP A 117 1.13 15.19 8.02
N GLY A 118 0.42 14.54 8.96
CA GLY A 118 -0.72 15.10 9.66
C GLY A 118 -2.05 14.98 8.93
N LEU A 119 -2.04 14.56 7.67
CA LEU A 119 -3.25 14.29 6.91
C LEU A 119 -3.91 12.98 7.39
N THR A 120 -5.20 12.87 7.19
CA THR A 120 -5.87 11.57 7.17
C THR A 120 -5.52 10.81 5.88
N LEU A 121 -5.75 9.51 5.86
CA LEU A 121 -5.56 8.73 4.64
C LEU A 121 -6.53 9.19 3.54
N GLN A 122 -7.76 9.59 3.89
CA GLN A 122 -8.73 10.14 2.93
C GLN A 122 -8.21 11.42 2.27
N GLU A 123 -7.73 12.39 3.06
CA GLU A 123 -7.17 13.64 2.53
C GLU A 123 -5.96 13.39 1.62
N ALA A 124 -5.16 12.37 1.93
CA ALA A 124 -4.04 11.99 1.07
C ALA A 124 -4.51 11.32 -0.23
N ILE A 125 -5.52 10.46 -0.18
CA ILE A 125 -6.13 9.87 -1.38
C ILE A 125 -6.69 10.96 -2.27
N ASP A 126 -7.50 11.87 -1.73
CA ASP A 126 -8.11 12.98 -2.49
C ASP A 126 -7.06 13.83 -3.19
N ARG A 127 -5.92 14.05 -2.54
CA ARG A 127 -4.83 14.89 -3.06
C ARG A 127 -3.93 14.21 -4.08
N TYR A 128 -3.74 12.90 -3.98
CA TYR A 128 -2.70 12.19 -4.71
C TYR A 128 -3.21 11.06 -5.61
N ASP A 129 -4.45 10.60 -5.47
CA ASP A 129 -5.02 9.62 -6.41
C ASP A 129 -5.21 10.28 -7.79
N ILE A 130 -4.56 9.72 -8.80
CA ILE A 130 -4.61 10.22 -10.19
C ILE A 130 -5.99 10.14 -10.84
N THR A 131 -6.92 9.38 -10.25
CA THR A 131 -8.31 9.29 -10.70
C THR A 131 -9.22 10.30 -9.97
N SER A 132 -8.71 10.97 -8.94
CA SER A 132 -9.43 12.03 -8.23
C SER A 132 -9.44 13.33 -9.05
N GLN A 133 -10.57 14.03 -9.04
CA GLN A 133 -10.68 15.36 -9.65
C GLN A 133 -9.84 16.41 -8.89
N SER A 134 -9.50 16.16 -7.65
CA SER A 134 -8.67 17.03 -6.79
C SER A 134 -7.18 16.68 -6.81
N ALA A 135 -6.77 15.73 -7.65
CA ALA A 135 -5.37 15.32 -7.77
C ALA A 135 -4.45 16.49 -8.10
N SER A 136 -3.40 16.68 -7.31
CA SER A 136 -2.47 17.80 -7.52
C SER A 136 -1.64 17.59 -8.79
N GLU A 137 -1.37 18.70 -9.53
CA GLU A 137 -0.51 18.68 -10.72
C GLU A 137 0.88 18.10 -10.41
N LEU A 138 1.41 18.39 -9.21
CA LEU A 138 2.67 17.84 -8.75
C LEU A 138 2.62 16.31 -8.62
N ALA A 139 1.51 15.74 -8.13
CA ALA A 139 1.32 14.29 -8.05
C ALA A 139 1.31 13.68 -9.45
N ILE A 140 0.51 14.22 -10.36
CA ILE A 140 0.44 13.77 -11.75
C ILE A 140 1.83 13.80 -12.42
N LYS A 141 2.58 14.89 -12.24
CA LYS A 141 3.94 14.99 -12.77
C LYS A 141 4.86 13.91 -12.22
N LYS A 142 4.80 13.65 -10.89
CA LYS A 142 5.61 12.61 -10.24
C LYS A 142 5.26 11.21 -10.72
N TYR A 143 3.99 10.89 -10.89
CA TYR A 143 3.58 9.59 -11.38
C TYR A 143 3.94 9.33 -12.85
N LYS A 144 4.14 10.37 -13.64
CA LYS A 144 4.70 10.26 -15.00
C LYS A 144 6.22 10.04 -15.02
N SER A 145 6.92 10.23 -13.91
CA SER A 145 8.38 10.26 -13.87
C SER A 145 9.06 8.88 -13.86
N ALA A 146 8.31 7.79 -13.97
CA ALA A 146 8.89 6.46 -14.14
C ALA A 146 9.60 6.33 -15.49
N PRO A 147 10.62 5.46 -15.61
CA PRO A 147 11.53 5.42 -16.78
C PRO A 147 10.93 4.94 -18.09
N ALA A 148 9.62 4.68 -18.19
CA ALA A 148 8.90 4.30 -19.42
C ALA A 148 9.62 3.18 -20.21
N HIS A 149 10.05 2.12 -19.50
CA HIS A 149 10.83 0.96 -20.01
C HIS A 149 12.22 1.32 -20.58
N ARG A 150 12.71 2.52 -20.33
CA ARG A 150 14.07 2.93 -20.69
C ARG A 150 14.87 3.16 -19.42
N PHE A 151 15.97 2.45 -19.30
CA PHE A 151 16.88 2.54 -18.16
C PHE A 151 18.13 3.32 -18.55
N ASN A 152 18.60 4.11 -17.62
CA ASN A 152 19.88 4.77 -17.75
C ASN A 152 20.71 4.50 -16.47
N LEU A 153 22.03 4.37 -16.65
CA LEU A 153 22.95 4.04 -15.60
C LEU A 153 23.44 5.28 -14.81
N VAL A 154 23.03 6.47 -15.21
CA VAL A 154 23.42 7.72 -14.56
C VAL A 154 22.53 7.91 -13.33
N MET A 155 23.12 7.82 -12.15
CA MET A 155 22.40 7.96 -10.88
C MET A 155 21.72 9.34 -10.79
N GLY A 156 20.43 9.33 -10.44
CA GLY A 156 19.63 10.54 -10.24
C GLY A 156 19.15 11.20 -11.54
N SER A 157 19.47 10.66 -12.73
CA SER A 157 18.93 11.18 -13.98
C SER A 157 17.63 10.49 -14.37
N GLN A 158 16.67 11.28 -14.82
CA GLN A 158 15.40 10.83 -15.35
C GLN A 158 15.02 11.69 -16.56
N GLU A 159 15.38 11.25 -17.72
CA GLU A 159 15.17 11.97 -18.98
C GLU A 159 13.91 11.52 -19.74
N THR A 160 13.45 10.30 -19.46
CA THR A 160 12.30 9.70 -20.15
C THR A 160 11.14 9.52 -19.19
N TYR A 161 10.00 10.05 -19.59
CA TYR A 161 8.76 10.01 -18.82
C TYR A 161 7.69 9.25 -19.60
N TYR A 162 6.73 8.67 -18.89
CA TYR A 162 5.52 8.17 -19.53
C TYR A 162 4.72 9.33 -20.14
N PRO A 163 4.21 9.18 -21.36
CA PRO A 163 3.39 10.22 -22.00
C PRO A 163 2.02 10.36 -21.30
N ALA A 164 1.49 9.26 -20.76
CA ALA A 164 0.21 9.24 -20.07
C ALA A 164 0.26 8.36 -18.82
N LEU A 165 -0.62 8.64 -17.86
CA LEU A 165 -0.88 7.80 -16.71
C LEU A 165 -1.74 6.61 -17.12
N ASP A 166 -1.66 5.52 -16.34
CA ASP A 166 -2.56 4.37 -16.46
C ASP A 166 -3.74 4.57 -15.50
N THR A 167 -4.86 5.00 -16.04
CA THR A 167 -6.13 5.16 -15.31
C THR A 167 -7.12 4.02 -15.56
N ASP A 168 -6.72 3.01 -16.33
CA ASP A 168 -7.57 1.86 -16.62
C ASP A 168 -7.70 0.96 -15.38
N ARG A 169 -8.85 1.03 -14.72
CA ARG A 169 -9.18 0.22 -13.54
C ARG A 169 -9.85 -1.11 -13.90
N GLU A 170 -10.08 -1.38 -15.16
CA GLU A 170 -10.64 -2.64 -15.64
C GLU A 170 -9.55 -3.63 -16.08
N ASN A 171 -8.61 -3.19 -16.91
CA ASN A 171 -7.58 -4.04 -17.53
C ASN A 171 -6.15 -3.58 -17.27
N GLY A 172 -5.99 -2.44 -16.57
CA GLY A 172 -4.69 -1.85 -16.25
C GLY A 172 -3.92 -2.59 -15.16
N CYS A 173 -2.82 -1.96 -14.70
CA CYS A 173 -1.95 -2.50 -13.65
C CYS A 173 -2.66 -2.57 -12.30
N ILE A 174 -3.35 -1.48 -11.91
CA ILE A 174 -4.19 -1.41 -10.72
C ILE A 174 -5.64 -1.54 -11.16
N ARG A 175 -6.37 -2.49 -10.59
CA ARG A 175 -7.76 -2.76 -10.94
C ARG A 175 -8.72 -2.35 -9.82
N SER A 176 -9.97 -2.06 -10.18
CA SER A 176 -11.04 -1.87 -9.21
C SER A 176 -11.37 -3.18 -8.49
N VAL A 177 -12.07 -3.08 -7.36
CA VAL A 177 -12.51 -4.25 -6.57
C VAL A 177 -13.34 -5.21 -7.43
N ASP A 178 -14.26 -4.69 -8.27
CA ASP A 178 -15.11 -5.49 -9.13
C ASP A 178 -14.37 -6.19 -10.28
N LYS A 179 -13.18 -5.69 -10.63
CA LYS A 179 -12.32 -6.21 -11.71
C LYS A 179 -11.02 -6.82 -11.19
N ALA A 180 -10.95 -7.12 -9.91
CA ALA A 180 -9.77 -7.70 -9.26
C ALA A 180 -9.22 -8.93 -10.01
N TYR A 181 -7.92 -9.15 -9.89
CA TYR A 181 -7.27 -10.35 -10.46
C TYR A 181 -7.79 -11.64 -9.83
N THR A 182 -8.02 -11.62 -8.51
CA THR A 182 -8.65 -12.69 -7.74
C THR A 182 -9.54 -12.08 -6.66
N LYS A 183 -10.57 -12.82 -6.22
CA LYS A 183 -11.52 -12.37 -5.18
C LYS A 183 -10.92 -12.43 -3.78
N ASP A 184 -10.02 -13.35 -3.55
CA ASP A 184 -9.19 -13.54 -2.37
C ASP A 184 -7.78 -13.01 -2.63
N GLY A 185 -7.10 -12.59 -1.58
CA GLY A 185 -5.83 -11.90 -1.67
C GLY A 185 -4.66 -12.77 -2.11
N GLY A 186 -3.53 -12.11 -2.32
CA GLY A 186 -2.30 -12.77 -2.77
C GLY A 186 -1.49 -13.47 -1.68
N LEU A 187 -1.98 -13.49 -0.44
CA LEU A 187 -1.36 -14.15 0.71
C LEU A 187 -2.42 -14.97 1.45
N ALA A 188 -2.06 -16.12 2.00
CA ALA A 188 -2.94 -16.94 2.82
C ALA A 188 -2.22 -17.45 4.08
N ILE A 189 -2.99 -17.67 5.14
CA ILE A 189 -2.51 -18.24 6.38
C ILE A 189 -2.99 -19.69 6.48
N LEU A 190 -2.05 -20.61 6.69
CA LEU A 190 -2.34 -22.01 6.94
C LEU A 190 -2.03 -22.34 8.38
N LYS A 191 -2.88 -23.16 9.01
CA LYS A 191 -2.68 -23.71 10.36
C LYS A 191 -2.78 -25.22 10.33
N GLY A 192 -2.00 -25.86 11.18
CA GLY A 192 -1.99 -27.30 11.31
C GLY A 192 -1.04 -27.77 12.41
N ASN A 193 -0.90 -29.09 12.55
CA ASN A 193 -0.05 -29.69 13.58
C ASN A 193 1.45 -29.37 13.44
N ILE A 194 1.90 -28.95 12.24
CA ILE A 194 3.29 -28.51 11.99
C ILE A 194 3.43 -27.01 12.24
N ALA A 195 2.38 -26.23 11.97
CA ALA A 195 2.35 -24.77 12.12
C ALA A 195 1.14 -24.35 12.98
N ILE A 196 1.23 -24.62 14.28
CA ILE A 196 0.14 -24.39 15.25
C ILE A 196 -0.24 -22.90 15.27
N ASP A 197 0.75 -22.01 15.29
CA ASP A 197 0.57 -20.57 15.30
C ASP A 197 0.32 -19.97 13.90
N GLY A 198 0.35 -20.81 12.88
CA GLY A 198 0.13 -20.46 11.49
C GLY A 198 1.42 -20.27 10.70
N CYS A 199 1.30 -20.47 9.39
CA CYS A 199 2.34 -20.11 8.42
C CYS A 199 1.73 -19.32 7.26
N VAL A 200 2.55 -18.52 6.62
CA VAL A 200 2.15 -17.65 5.50
C VAL A 200 2.57 -18.31 4.20
N ILE A 201 1.65 -18.36 3.26
CA ILE A 201 1.94 -18.70 1.87
C ILE A 201 1.58 -17.55 0.93
N LYS A 202 2.35 -17.40 -0.13
CA LYS A 202 2.05 -16.47 -1.20
C LYS A 202 1.26 -17.19 -2.28
N THR A 203 0.01 -16.78 -2.49
CA THR A 203 -0.90 -17.34 -3.49
C THR A 203 -0.89 -16.52 -4.79
N ALA A 204 -0.51 -15.24 -4.74
CA ALA A 204 -0.32 -14.44 -5.94
C ALA A 204 0.83 -15.00 -6.79
N GLY A 205 0.57 -15.30 -8.06
CA GLY A 205 1.57 -15.83 -8.98
C GLY A 205 1.67 -17.36 -9.01
N VAL A 206 0.77 -18.05 -8.35
CA VAL A 206 0.50 -19.48 -8.55
C VAL A 206 -0.66 -19.56 -9.55
N ASP A 207 -0.43 -20.22 -10.70
CA ASP A 207 -1.45 -20.48 -11.74
C ASP A 207 -2.25 -21.74 -11.38
#